data_e8cf879fc12fd9d0f1d68b3e69a4d4e3
#
_entry.id   e8cf879fc12fd9d0f1d68b3e69a4d4e3
#
_cell.length_a   1.000
_cell.length_b   1.000
_cell.length_c   1.000
_cell.angle_alpha   90.00
_cell.angle_beta   90.00
_cell.angle_gamma   90.00
#
_symmetry.space_group_name_H-M   'P 1'
#
loop_
_entity.id
_entity.type
_entity.pdbx_description
1 polymer ?
#
loop_
_entity_poly.entity_id
_entity_poly.type
_entity_poly.pdbx_seq_one_letter_code
_entity_poly.pdbx_strand_id
1 'polypeptide(L)'
;GKTRTLVYRTSRLIEDGVPPGKILLLTFTNKAAREMMGRVQQLVELASTRITGGTFHSAGHRILRRYAELLGYTPRFSILDREDATDLMGAALADISSDSPARRLPRPRLLVDLYSFVINTGHELGEVLTDRAPQFFDDGDLIADVFKRYLERKRQADLMDFDDLLLNWLLLLSRFPRARAELQNRFDHILVDEYQDTNRLQADIVDGMLGPERNVMVVGDDAQSIYAFRGADFENILGFPERHPDCTVFRLETNYRSFPPILELANASIAHNTKQFKKLLRPARTGGTTPLEVAVTTPEAQAEYVSDRLLELHEEGFELEDMA
;
A
#
# COMPACT_ATOMS: atom_id res chain seq x y z
N GLY A 1 17.77 -4.00 -6.29
CA GLY A 1 17.31 -5.35 -6.47
C GLY A 1 15.84 -5.47 -6.85
N LYS A 2 14.93 -5.35 -5.89
CA LYS A 2 13.50 -5.70 -6.03
C LYS A 2 12.81 -5.08 -7.26
N THR A 3 12.66 -3.78 -7.29
CA THR A 3 12.00 -3.05 -8.40
C THR A 3 12.66 -3.32 -9.76
N ARG A 4 14.00 -3.44 -9.80
CA ARG A 4 14.73 -3.82 -11.02
C ARG A 4 14.30 -5.19 -11.54
N THR A 5 14.10 -6.17 -10.66
CA THR A 5 13.64 -7.51 -11.03
C THR A 5 12.25 -7.45 -11.67
N LEU A 6 11.30 -6.67 -11.12
CA LEU A 6 9.99 -6.46 -11.73
C LEU A 6 10.08 -5.79 -13.11
N VAL A 7 10.89 -4.75 -13.24
CA VAL A 7 11.11 -4.05 -14.51
C VAL A 7 11.63 -5.03 -15.57
N TYR A 8 12.69 -5.80 -15.28
CA TYR A 8 13.24 -6.77 -16.20
C TYR A 8 12.26 -7.92 -16.50
N ARG A 9 11.49 -8.40 -15.51
CA ARG A 9 10.46 -9.41 -15.75
C ARG A 9 9.37 -8.88 -16.69
N THR A 10 8.92 -7.65 -16.48
CA THR A 10 7.94 -7.00 -17.35
C THR A 10 8.47 -6.88 -18.78
N SER A 11 9.70 -6.40 -18.94
CA SER A 11 10.34 -6.27 -20.27
C SER A 11 10.48 -7.63 -20.94
N ARG A 12 10.90 -8.65 -20.21
CA ARG A 12 11.05 -10.02 -20.71
C ARG A 12 9.72 -10.63 -21.17
N LEU A 13 8.63 -10.41 -20.41
CA LEU A 13 7.30 -10.87 -20.82
C LEU A 13 6.88 -10.26 -22.17
N ILE A 14 7.18 -8.97 -22.37
CA ILE A 14 6.88 -8.28 -23.63
C ILE A 14 7.74 -8.82 -24.78
N GLU A 15 9.03 -9.05 -24.54
CA GLU A 15 9.96 -9.67 -25.51
C GLU A 15 9.50 -11.09 -25.89
N ASP A 16 8.98 -11.86 -24.93
CA ASP A 16 8.42 -13.20 -25.15
C ASP A 16 7.04 -13.17 -25.85
N GLY A 17 6.54 -11.97 -26.24
CA GLY A 17 5.33 -11.80 -27.05
C GLY A 17 4.06 -11.55 -26.24
N VAL A 18 4.13 -11.37 -24.92
CA VAL A 18 2.95 -10.99 -24.12
C VAL A 18 2.54 -9.55 -24.47
N PRO A 19 1.29 -9.33 -24.92
CA PRO A 19 0.83 -7.98 -25.21
C PRO A 19 0.91 -7.09 -23.96
N PRO A 20 1.50 -5.88 -24.02
CA PRO A 20 1.65 -5.01 -22.85
C PRO A 20 0.35 -4.71 -22.11
N GLY A 21 -0.78 -4.61 -22.83
CA GLY A 21 -2.10 -4.40 -22.23
C GLY A 21 -2.62 -5.58 -21.40
N LYS A 22 -1.97 -6.75 -21.47
CA LYS A 22 -2.25 -7.95 -20.68
C LYS A 22 -1.46 -8.00 -19.36
N ILE A 23 -0.63 -7.01 -19.10
CA ILE A 23 0.18 -6.91 -17.88
C ILE A 23 -0.42 -5.83 -16.97
N LEU A 24 -0.72 -6.22 -15.73
CA LEU A 24 -1.10 -5.30 -14.64
C LEU A 24 0.09 -5.17 -13.68
N LEU A 25 0.61 -3.94 -13.56
CA LEU A 25 1.75 -3.61 -12.70
C LEU A 25 1.30 -2.71 -11.56
N LEU A 26 1.33 -3.21 -10.32
CA LEU A 26 0.88 -2.51 -9.13
C LEU A 26 2.04 -2.17 -8.21
N THR A 27 1.97 -0.99 -7.59
CA THR A 27 2.96 -0.51 -6.61
C THR A 27 2.29 0.35 -5.55
N PHE A 28 3.04 0.69 -4.50
CA PHE A 28 2.51 1.43 -3.36
C PHE A 28 2.39 2.94 -3.63
N THR A 29 3.32 3.55 -4.38
CA THR A 29 3.34 5.00 -4.58
C THR A 29 3.28 5.41 -6.05
N ASN A 30 2.70 6.60 -6.33
CA ASN A 30 2.66 7.16 -7.68
C ASN A 30 4.07 7.48 -8.23
N LYS A 31 5.03 7.81 -7.35
CA LYS A 31 6.43 8.04 -7.74
C LYS A 31 7.06 6.74 -8.24
N ALA A 32 6.93 5.66 -7.45
CA ALA A 32 7.45 4.35 -7.82
C ALA A 32 6.80 3.82 -9.11
N ALA A 33 5.48 4.01 -9.28
CA ALA A 33 4.77 3.65 -10.50
C ALA A 33 5.36 4.34 -11.74
N ARG A 34 5.53 5.66 -11.68
CA ARG A 34 6.11 6.46 -12.79
C ARG A 34 7.53 6.04 -13.12
N GLU A 35 8.37 5.86 -12.10
CA GLU A 35 9.75 5.45 -12.26
C GLU A 35 9.85 4.03 -12.88
N MET A 36 9.07 3.09 -12.39
CA MET A 36 9.03 1.71 -12.89
C MET A 36 8.58 1.66 -14.35
N MET A 37 7.49 2.38 -14.69
CA MET A 37 6.98 2.48 -16.05
C MET A 37 7.99 3.13 -16.98
N GLY A 38 8.65 4.22 -16.56
CA GLY A 38 9.71 4.88 -17.33
C GLY A 38 10.90 3.95 -17.63
N ARG A 39 11.32 3.14 -16.64
CA ARG A 39 12.40 2.15 -16.82
C ARG A 39 12.01 1.02 -17.79
N VAL A 40 10.76 0.54 -17.72
CA VAL A 40 10.26 -0.44 -18.72
C VAL A 40 10.25 0.19 -20.10
N GLN A 41 9.81 1.45 -20.23
CA GLN A 41 9.82 2.17 -21.51
C GLN A 41 11.22 2.28 -22.14
N GLN A 42 12.23 2.53 -21.33
CA GLN A 42 13.62 2.60 -21.80
C GLN A 42 14.15 1.26 -22.31
N LEU A 43 13.66 0.14 -21.76
CA LEU A 43 14.11 -1.21 -22.14
C LEU A 43 13.40 -1.78 -23.37
N VAL A 44 12.15 -1.39 -23.60
CA VAL A 44 11.26 -2.05 -24.61
C VAL A 44 10.72 -1.06 -25.64
N GLU A 45 11.48 -0.06 -26.01
CA GLU A 45 11.28 1.07 -26.97
C GLU A 45 9.86 1.46 -27.43
N LEU A 46 8.89 0.57 -27.59
CA LEU A 46 7.58 0.88 -28.21
C LEU A 46 6.35 0.37 -27.46
N ALA A 47 6.48 -0.57 -26.55
CA ALA A 47 5.34 -1.33 -26.05
C ALA A 47 4.78 -0.86 -24.70
N SER A 48 5.53 -0.08 -23.95
CA SER A 48 5.25 0.27 -22.56
C SER A 48 4.09 1.27 -22.38
N THR A 49 3.73 2.02 -23.39
CA THR A 49 2.59 2.94 -23.37
C THR A 49 1.24 2.24 -23.14
N ARG A 50 1.18 0.92 -23.32
CA ARG A 50 -0.04 0.12 -23.17
C ARG A 50 -0.10 -0.72 -21.89
N ILE A 51 0.98 -0.77 -21.08
CA ILE A 51 0.94 -1.48 -19.80
C ILE A 51 -0.03 -0.75 -18.86
N THR A 52 -0.90 -1.51 -18.22
CA THR A 52 -1.75 -0.99 -17.16
C THR A 52 -0.95 -0.98 -15.87
N GLY A 53 -0.39 0.18 -15.48
CA GLY A 53 0.40 0.34 -14.27
C GLY A 53 -0.10 1.47 -13.38
N GLY A 54 0.27 1.43 -12.10
CA GLY A 54 -0.05 2.46 -11.13
C GLY A 54 -0.14 1.94 -9.70
N THR A 55 -0.65 2.78 -8.81
CA THR A 55 -1.03 2.35 -7.46
C THR A 55 -2.32 1.54 -7.51
N PHE A 56 -2.58 0.73 -6.46
CA PHE A 56 -3.87 0.04 -6.32
C PHE A 56 -5.05 1.00 -6.48
N HIS A 57 -5.03 2.16 -5.84
CA HIS A 57 -6.09 3.15 -5.94
C HIS A 57 -6.27 3.66 -7.38
N SER A 58 -5.19 3.97 -8.08
CA SER A 58 -5.30 4.44 -9.46
C SER A 58 -5.79 3.36 -10.44
N ALA A 59 -5.43 2.11 -10.21
CA ALA A 59 -5.94 0.98 -10.97
C ALA A 59 -7.41 0.72 -10.65
N GLY A 60 -7.78 0.70 -9.37
CA GLY A 60 -9.15 0.56 -8.89
C GLY A 60 -10.06 1.65 -9.47
N HIS A 61 -9.64 2.91 -9.41
CA HIS A 61 -10.39 4.02 -10.00
C HIS A 61 -10.69 3.78 -11.50
N ARG A 62 -9.68 3.41 -12.30
CA ARG A 62 -9.88 3.13 -13.74
C ARG A 62 -10.81 1.96 -13.99
N ILE A 63 -10.73 0.91 -13.18
CA ILE A 63 -11.60 -0.26 -13.28
C ILE A 63 -13.03 0.13 -12.89
N LEU A 64 -13.20 0.79 -11.75
CA LEU A 64 -14.52 1.17 -11.24
C LEU A 64 -15.27 2.13 -12.16
N ARG A 65 -14.59 3.05 -12.85
CA ARG A 65 -15.22 3.89 -13.88
C ARG A 65 -15.95 3.08 -14.95
N ARG A 66 -15.44 1.90 -15.30
CA ARG A 66 -16.08 1.02 -16.29
C ARG A 66 -17.27 0.22 -15.75
N TYR A 67 -17.23 -0.10 -14.45
CA TYR A 67 -18.23 -0.98 -13.81
C TYR A 67 -19.08 -0.28 -12.74
N ALA A 68 -19.03 1.05 -12.68
CA ALA A 68 -19.67 1.86 -11.65
C ALA A 68 -21.17 1.53 -11.46
N GLU A 69 -21.89 1.36 -12.57
CA GLU A 69 -23.33 1.10 -12.57
C GLU A 69 -23.70 -0.22 -11.88
N LEU A 70 -22.85 -1.24 -11.96
CA LEU A 70 -23.03 -2.51 -11.24
C LEU A 70 -23.00 -2.33 -9.71
N LEU A 71 -22.31 -1.29 -9.25
CA LEU A 71 -22.12 -0.98 -7.83
C LEU A 71 -23.08 0.11 -7.33
N GLY A 72 -23.95 0.62 -8.22
CA GLY A 72 -24.92 1.67 -7.89
C GLY A 72 -24.35 3.09 -7.93
N TYR A 73 -23.24 3.30 -8.66
CA TYR A 73 -22.62 4.60 -8.91
C TYR A 73 -22.73 4.97 -10.38
N THR A 74 -22.58 6.27 -10.70
CA THR A 74 -22.41 6.66 -12.09
C THR A 74 -20.95 6.52 -12.54
N PRO A 75 -20.67 6.40 -13.86
CA PRO A 75 -19.28 6.43 -14.35
C PRO A 75 -18.54 7.77 -14.07
N ARG A 76 -19.24 8.78 -13.58
CA ARG A 76 -18.72 10.11 -13.25
C ARG A 76 -18.59 10.38 -11.75
N PHE A 77 -18.71 9.35 -10.89
CA PHE A 77 -18.56 9.52 -9.45
C PHE A 77 -17.33 10.37 -9.10
N SER A 78 -17.41 11.19 -8.07
CA SER A 78 -16.28 11.99 -7.57
C SER A 78 -15.54 11.25 -6.47
N ILE A 79 -14.25 11.58 -6.32
CA ILE A 79 -13.41 11.03 -5.25
C ILE A 79 -13.24 12.12 -4.20
N LEU A 80 -13.59 11.79 -2.96
CA LEU A 80 -13.35 12.61 -1.80
C LEU A 80 -11.87 12.53 -1.41
N ASP A 81 -11.26 13.68 -1.17
CA ASP A 81 -10.01 13.71 -0.45
C ASP A 81 -10.23 13.52 1.06
N ARG A 82 -9.16 13.61 1.85
CA ARG A 82 -9.25 13.35 3.28
C ARG A 82 -10.00 14.45 4.04
N GLU A 83 -9.94 15.68 3.57
CA GLU A 83 -10.62 16.82 4.16
C GLU A 83 -12.12 16.73 3.89
N ASP A 84 -12.50 16.53 2.64
CA ASP A 84 -13.88 16.30 2.22
C ASP A 84 -14.50 15.08 2.95
N ALA A 85 -13.75 13.98 3.07
CA ALA A 85 -14.20 12.79 3.80
C ALA A 85 -14.44 13.09 5.30
N THR A 86 -13.59 13.93 5.90
CA THR A 86 -13.74 14.37 7.30
C THR A 86 -14.97 15.24 7.48
N ASP A 87 -15.22 16.15 6.56
CA ASP A 87 -16.40 17.03 6.60
C ASP A 87 -17.69 16.22 6.41
N LEU A 88 -17.71 15.28 5.47
CA LEU A 88 -18.87 14.41 5.26
C LEU A 88 -19.13 13.49 6.47
N MET A 89 -18.06 12.98 7.11
CA MET A 89 -18.14 12.21 8.35
C MET A 89 -18.70 13.07 9.49
N GLY A 90 -18.30 14.35 9.57
CA GLY A 90 -18.85 15.33 10.51
C GLY A 90 -20.34 15.55 10.31
N ALA A 91 -20.80 15.64 9.06
CA ALA A 91 -22.22 15.75 8.75
C ALA A 91 -22.98 14.47 9.12
N ALA A 92 -22.41 13.29 8.90
CA ALA A 92 -23.02 12.01 9.30
C ALA A 92 -23.11 11.90 10.83
N LEU A 93 -22.06 12.34 11.55
CA LEU A 93 -22.05 12.40 13.00
C LEU A 93 -23.13 13.33 13.54
N ALA A 94 -23.33 14.52 12.95
CA ALA A 94 -24.36 15.47 13.34
C ALA A 94 -25.78 14.90 13.16
N ASP A 95 -26.05 14.15 12.08
CA ASP A 95 -27.34 13.50 11.86
C ASP A 95 -27.68 12.52 12.98
N ILE A 96 -26.71 11.76 13.46
CA ILE A 96 -26.91 10.72 14.49
C ILE A 96 -26.91 11.31 15.90
N SER A 97 -26.04 12.31 16.17
CA SER A 97 -25.89 12.89 17.51
C SER A 97 -27.02 13.86 17.91
N SER A 98 -27.85 14.30 16.95
CA SER A 98 -29.03 15.12 17.26
C SER A 98 -29.97 14.45 18.25
N ASP A 99 -30.04 13.12 18.25
CA ASP A 99 -30.92 12.34 19.12
C ASP A 99 -30.29 11.98 20.49
N SER A 100 -29.00 12.29 20.70
CA SER A 100 -28.28 11.96 21.95
C SER A 100 -27.24 13.02 22.36
N PRO A 101 -27.67 14.22 22.75
CA PRO A 101 -26.76 15.37 22.96
C PRO A 101 -25.79 15.26 24.15
N ALA A 102 -25.92 14.24 25.00
CA ALA A 102 -25.13 14.08 26.22
C ALA A 102 -23.86 13.25 26.08
N ARG A 103 -23.62 12.59 24.95
CA ARG A 103 -22.46 11.71 24.75
C ARG A 103 -21.31 12.41 24.00
N ARG A 104 -20.09 12.25 24.53
CA ARG A 104 -18.87 12.80 23.90
C ARG A 104 -18.34 11.80 22.87
N LEU A 105 -18.78 11.93 21.63
CA LEU A 105 -18.31 11.08 20.51
C LEU A 105 -16.94 11.49 19.98
N PRO A 106 -16.24 10.58 19.24
CA PRO A 106 -14.99 10.90 18.58
C PRO A 106 -15.13 12.07 17.61
N ARG A 107 -14.05 12.84 17.44
CA ARG A 107 -14.01 13.88 16.39
C ARG A 107 -14.09 13.24 15.01
N PRO A 108 -14.65 13.93 13.98
CA PRO A 108 -14.80 13.40 12.63
C PRO A 108 -13.51 12.80 12.03
N ARG A 109 -12.37 13.46 12.26
CA ARG A 109 -11.07 12.97 11.81
C ARG A 109 -10.71 11.60 12.38
N LEU A 110 -10.95 11.39 13.69
CA LEU A 110 -10.71 10.09 14.32
C LEU A 110 -11.69 9.04 13.78
N LEU A 111 -12.95 9.41 13.54
CA LEU A 111 -13.94 8.51 12.94
C LEU A 111 -13.52 8.06 11.52
N VAL A 112 -13.00 8.97 10.70
CA VAL A 112 -12.42 8.62 9.38
C VAL A 112 -11.23 7.67 9.53
N ASP A 113 -10.34 7.91 10.51
CA ASP A 113 -9.19 7.03 10.76
C ASP A 113 -9.63 5.62 11.20
N LEU A 114 -10.59 5.52 12.10
CA LEU A 114 -11.16 4.25 12.57
C LEU A 114 -11.89 3.52 11.44
N TYR A 115 -12.73 4.22 10.68
CA TYR A 115 -13.44 3.67 9.53
C TYR A 115 -12.46 3.10 8.49
N SER A 116 -11.47 3.90 8.10
CA SER A 116 -10.43 3.48 7.16
C SER A 116 -9.69 2.23 7.66
N PHE A 117 -9.34 2.19 8.95
CA PHE A 117 -8.65 1.04 9.53
C PHE A 117 -9.50 -0.23 9.50
N VAL A 118 -10.78 -0.16 9.90
CA VAL A 118 -11.74 -1.27 9.81
C VAL A 118 -11.84 -1.81 8.37
N ILE A 119 -12.02 -0.91 7.39
CA ILE A 119 -12.15 -1.31 5.98
C ILE A 119 -10.87 -1.97 5.45
N ASN A 120 -9.71 -1.41 5.74
CA ASN A 120 -8.44 -1.87 5.17
C ASN A 120 -7.89 -3.15 5.82
N THR A 121 -8.23 -3.40 7.09
CA THR A 121 -7.77 -4.58 7.84
C THR A 121 -8.80 -5.70 7.90
N GLY A 122 -10.10 -5.36 7.81
CA GLY A 122 -11.20 -6.28 8.03
C GLY A 122 -11.39 -6.70 9.48
N HIS A 123 -10.76 -5.96 10.44
CA HIS A 123 -11.00 -6.17 11.87
C HIS A 123 -12.39 -5.68 12.27
N GLU A 124 -12.98 -6.32 13.27
CA GLU A 124 -14.25 -5.88 13.86
C GLU A 124 -14.09 -4.53 14.55
N LEU A 125 -15.12 -3.66 14.46
CA LEU A 125 -15.07 -2.31 15.05
C LEU A 125 -14.75 -2.35 16.55
N GLY A 126 -15.27 -3.33 17.31
CA GLY A 126 -15.00 -3.47 18.73
C GLY A 126 -13.52 -3.74 19.05
N GLU A 127 -12.84 -4.56 18.23
CA GLU A 127 -11.41 -4.83 18.35
C GLU A 127 -10.61 -3.55 18.07
N VAL A 128 -10.97 -2.83 17.00
CA VAL A 128 -10.31 -1.58 16.61
C VAL A 128 -10.48 -0.50 17.68
N LEU A 129 -11.67 -0.39 18.28
CA LEU A 129 -11.92 0.54 19.39
C LEU A 129 -11.10 0.18 20.62
N THR A 130 -11.03 -1.09 20.98
CA THR A 130 -10.24 -1.56 22.13
C THR A 130 -8.77 -1.18 22.00
N ASP A 131 -8.20 -1.32 20.79
CA ASP A 131 -6.77 -1.06 20.53
C ASP A 131 -6.46 0.43 20.35
N ARG A 132 -7.29 1.16 19.58
CA ARG A 132 -6.97 2.51 19.12
C ARG A 132 -7.72 3.65 19.79
N ALA A 133 -8.89 3.35 20.37
CA ALA A 133 -9.75 4.36 20.96
C ALA A 133 -10.59 3.78 22.12
N PRO A 134 -9.94 3.17 23.15
CA PRO A 134 -10.64 2.45 24.22
C PRO A 134 -11.64 3.30 24.99
N GLN A 135 -11.43 4.63 25.02
CA GLN A 135 -12.36 5.57 25.66
C GLN A 135 -13.73 5.67 24.96
N PHE A 136 -13.88 5.10 23.76
CA PHE A 136 -15.13 5.08 22.98
C PHE A 136 -15.67 3.66 22.77
N PHE A 137 -15.15 2.68 23.50
CA PHE A 137 -15.56 1.28 23.34
C PHE A 137 -17.08 1.09 23.58
N ASP A 138 -17.63 1.72 24.60
CA ASP A 138 -19.06 1.66 24.94
C ASP A 138 -19.96 2.41 23.92
N ASP A 139 -19.38 3.20 23.03
CA ASP A 139 -20.09 3.93 21.98
C ASP A 139 -20.03 3.21 20.60
N GLY A 140 -19.56 1.96 20.57
CA GLY A 140 -19.34 1.19 19.36
C GLY A 140 -20.57 1.12 18.44
N ASP A 141 -21.75 0.85 18.96
CA ASP A 141 -22.99 0.80 18.17
C ASP A 141 -23.31 2.15 17.51
N LEU A 142 -23.15 3.24 18.26
CA LEU A 142 -23.37 4.58 17.76
C LEU A 142 -22.36 4.98 16.68
N ILE A 143 -21.11 4.58 16.85
CA ILE A 143 -20.05 4.77 15.83
C ILE A 143 -20.38 3.97 14.57
N ALA A 144 -20.88 2.74 14.72
CA ALA A 144 -21.34 1.93 13.58
C ALA A 144 -22.48 2.59 12.81
N ASP A 145 -23.45 3.21 13.51
CA ASP A 145 -24.53 3.97 12.88
C ASP A 145 -24.00 5.21 12.14
N VAL A 146 -23.00 5.92 12.70
CA VAL A 146 -22.33 7.03 11.99
C VAL A 146 -21.65 6.53 10.72
N PHE A 147 -20.94 5.40 10.76
CA PHE A 147 -20.31 4.81 9.57
C PHE A 147 -21.33 4.42 8.50
N LYS A 148 -22.45 3.84 8.92
CA LYS A 148 -23.56 3.52 8.02
C LYS A 148 -24.13 4.79 7.37
N ARG A 149 -24.36 5.84 8.15
CA ARG A 149 -24.84 7.13 7.65
C ARG A 149 -23.85 7.80 6.70
N TYR A 150 -22.55 7.72 6.99
CA TYR A 150 -21.50 8.19 6.11
C TYR A 150 -21.53 7.48 4.74
N LEU A 151 -21.67 6.14 4.72
CA LEU A 151 -21.83 5.35 3.50
C LEU A 151 -23.06 5.74 2.70
N GLU A 152 -24.21 5.95 3.38
CA GLU A 152 -25.45 6.39 2.73
C GLU A 152 -25.28 7.75 2.05
N ARG A 153 -24.65 8.72 2.74
CA ARG A 153 -24.39 10.05 2.19
C ARG A 153 -23.46 9.99 0.97
N LYS A 154 -22.39 9.20 1.04
CA LYS A 154 -21.50 8.99 -0.12
C LYS A 154 -22.27 8.46 -1.32
N ARG A 155 -23.08 7.44 -1.15
CA ARG A 155 -23.88 6.84 -2.23
C ARG A 155 -24.89 7.81 -2.82
N GLN A 156 -25.62 8.56 -1.99
CA GLN A 156 -26.60 9.54 -2.44
C GLN A 156 -25.98 10.67 -3.27
N ALA A 157 -24.77 11.05 -2.97
CA ALA A 157 -24.03 12.12 -3.64
C ALA A 157 -23.12 11.64 -4.79
N ASP A 158 -23.15 10.33 -5.13
CA ASP A 158 -22.27 9.71 -6.14
C ASP A 158 -20.77 9.93 -5.83
N LEU A 159 -20.39 9.71 -4.56
CA LEU A 159 -19.04 9.94 -4.03
C LEU A 159 -18.39 8.64 -3.57
N MET A 160 -17.10 8.51 -3.79
CA MET A 160 -16.24 7.47 -3.20
C MET A 160 -15.06 8.15 -2.51
N ASP A 161 -14.63 7.63 -1.36
CA ASP A 161 -13.32 7.95 -0.81
C ASP A 161 -12.25 6.96 -1.31
N PHE A 162 -11.01 7.11 -0.83
CA PHE A 162 -9.92 6.21 -1.25
C PHE A 162 -10.14 4.77 -0.81
N ASP A 163 -10.75 4.54 0.36
CA ASP A 163 -11.03 3.20 0.86
C ASP A 163 -12.12 2.52 0.01
N ASP A 164 -13.13 3.30 -0.44
CA ASP A 164 -14.17 2.80 -1.33
C ASP A 164 -13.62 2.30 -2.67
N LEU A 165 -12.54 2.89 -3.19
CA LEU A 165 -11.94 2.43 -4.44
C LEU A 165 -11.44 0.99 -4.33
N LEU A 166 -10.87 0.61 -3.19
CA LEU A 166 -10.39 -0.74 -2.95
C LEU A 166 -11.55 -1.67 -2.58
N LEU A 167 -12.41 -1.25 -1.67
CA LEU A 167 -13.56 -2.03 -1.22
C LEU A 167 -14.50 -2.37 -2.39
N ASN A 168 -14.86 -1.38 -3.20
CA ASN A 168 -15.73 -1.59 -4.36
C ASN A 168 -15.06 -2.42 -5.44
N TRP A 169 -13.73 -2.36 -5.60
CA TRP A 169 -13.02 -3.26 -6.50
C TRP A 169 -13.12 -4.71 -6.01
N LEU A 170 -12.91 -4.97 -4.72
CA LEU A 170 -13.09 -6.31 -4.16
C LEU A 170 -14.56 -6.78 -4.25
N LEU A 171 -15.53 -5.90 -3.97
CA LEU A 171 -16.95 -6.21 -4.14
C LEU A 171 -17.31 -6.56 -5.59
N LEU A 172 -16.75 -5.84 -6.56
CA LEU A 172 -16.93 -6.15 -7.98
C LEU A 172 -16.42 -7.56 -8.31
N LEU A 173 -15.24 -7.93 -7.81
CA LEU A 173 -14.66 -9.25 -8.04
C LEU A 173 -15.43 -10.39 -7.34
N SER A 174 -15.99 -10.12 -6.16
CA SER A 174 -16.68 -11.13 -5.35
C SER A 174 -18.14 -11.34 -5.74
N ARG A 175 -18.87 -10.26 -6.07
CA ARG A 175 -20.32 -10.29 -6.30
C ARG A 175 -20.74 -10.33 -7.76
N PHE A 176 -19.85 -9.99 -8.69
CA PHE A 176 -20.18 -9.90 -10.12
C PHE A 176 -19.31 -10.85 -10.97
N PRO A 177 -19.68 -12.14 -11.08
CA PRO A 177 -18.86 -13.17 -11.75
C PRO A 177 -18.48 -12.82 -13.19
N ARG A 178 -19.37 -12.13 -13.93
CA ARG A 178 -19.09 -11.71 -15.32
C ARG A 178 -18.00 -10.64 -15.35
N ALA A 179 -18.10 -9.61 -14.51
CA ALA A 179 -17.08 -8.55 -14.42
C ALA A 179 -15.73 -9.12 -13.95
N ARG A 180 -15.75 -10.04 -12.97
CA ARG A 180 -14.57 -10.79 -12.55
C ARG A 180 -13.91 -11.53 -13.71
N ALA A 181 -14.68 -12.32 -14.47
CA ALA A 181 -14.16 -13.08 -15.60
C ALA A 181 -13.57 -12.16 -16.70
N GLU A 182 -14.23 -11.02 -17.00
CA GLU A 182 -13.71 -10.02 -17.93
C GLU A 182 -12.36 -9.43 -17.46
N LEU A 183 -12.23 -9.12 -16.17
CA LEU A 183 -10.99 -8.58 -15.60
C LEU A 183 -9.89 -9.63 -15.59
N GLN A 184 -10.17 -10.87 -15.21
CA GLN A 184 -9.24 -11.99 -15.25
C GLN A 184 -8.76 -12.30 -16.68
N ASN A 185 -9.64 -12.21 -17.66
CA ASN A 185 -9.28 -12.37 -19.08
C ASN A 185 -8.54 -11.15 -19.66
N ARG A 186 -8.67 -9.98 -19.02
CA ARG A 186 -7.99 -8.77 -19.45
C ARG A 186 -6.51 -8.80 -19.11
N PHE A 187 -6.12 -9.37 -17.98
CA PHE A 187 -4.74 -9.38 -17.49
C PHE A 187 -4.23 -10.81 -17.35
N ASP A 188 -3.26 -11.17 -18.18
CA ASP A 188 -2.62 -12.49 -18.15
C ASP A 188 -1.52 -12.55 -17.08
N HIS A 189 -0.93 -11.39 -16.72
CA HIS A 189 0.12 -11.29 -15.73
C HIS A 189 -0.15 -10.14 -14.74
N ILE A 190 -0.01 -10.42 -13.45
CA ILE A 190 -0.10 -9.44 -12.37
C ILE A 190 1.24 -9.37 -11.64
N LEU A 191 1.81 -8.17 -11.57
CA LEU A 191 3.11 -7.91 -10.95
C LEU A 191 2.92 -6.86 -9.87
N VAL A 192 3.37 -7.15 -8.65
CA VAL A 192 3.17 -6.26 -7.49
C VAL A 192 4.50 -5.97 -6.80
N ASP A 193 4.84 -4.69 -6.67
CA ASP A 193 6.01 -4.22 -5.91
C ASP A 193 5.63 -3.85 -4.48
N GLU A 194 6.60 -3.93 -3.57
CA GLU A 194 6.49 -3.62 -2.13
C GLU A 194 5.30 -4.35 -1.48
N TYR A 195 5.17 -5.65 -1.76
CA TYR A 195 4.02 -6.45 -1.32
C TYR A 195 3.88 -6.56 0.20
N GLN A 196 4.97 -6.36 0.97
CA GLN A 196 4.94 -6.30 2.43
C GLN A 196 4.15 -5.10 2.98
N ASP A 197 3.91 -4.08 2.16
CA ASP A 197 3.16 -2.88 2.54
C ASP A 197 1.68 -2.96 2.14
N THR A 198 1.26 -4.08 1.55
CA THR A 198 -0.15 -4.30 1.22
C THR A 198 -0.97 -4.61 2.49
N ASN A 199 -2.20 -4.09 2.52
CA ASN A 199 -3.19 -4.50 3.49
C ASN A 199 -3.95 -5.76 3.01
N ARG A 200 -4.79 -6.33 3.87
CA ARG A 200 -5.59 -7.52 3.55
C ARG A 200 -6.46 -7.32 2.32
N LEU A 201 -7.12 -6.17 2.23
CA LEU A 201 -8.02 -5.83 1.12
C LEU A 201 -7.27 -5.82 -0.23
N GLN A 202 -6.05 -5.31 -0.28
CA GLN A 202 -5.21 -5.31 -1.48
C GLN A 202 -4.74 -6.72 -1.85
N ALA A 203 -4.40 -7.55 -0.86
CA ALA A 203 -4.04 -8.94 -1.10
C ALA A 203 -5.22 -9.73 -1.69
N ASP A 204 -6.42 -9.57 -1.12
CA ASP A 204 -7.65 -10.20 -1.60
C ASP A 204 -8.02 -9.74 -3.03
N ILE A 205 -7.76 -8.47 -3.37
CA ILE A 205 -7.92 -7.95 -4.73
C ILE A 205 -6.96 -8.66 -5.69
N VAL A 206 -5.68 -8.80 -5.33
CA VAL A 206 -4.71 -9.52 -6.16
C VAL A 206 -5.19 -10.94 -6.43
N ASP A 207 -5.58 -11.67 -5.38
CA ASP A 207 -6.08 -13.05 -5.49
C ASP A 207 -7.36 -13.14 -6.35
N GLY A 208 -8.28 -12.18 -6.18
CA GLY A 208 -9.52 -12.10 -6.98
C GLY A 208 -9.31 -11.79 -8.47
N MET A 209 -8.21 -11.11 -8.78
CA MET A 209 -7.84 -10.75 -10.16
C MET A 209 -7.16 -11.87 -10.93
N LEU A 210 -6.68 -12.93 -10.26
CA LEU A 210 -5.98 -14.03 -10.91
C LEU A 210 -6.91 -14.84 -11.83
N GLY A 211 -6.51 -14.93 -13.10
CA GLY A 211 -7.12 -15.84 -14.07
C GLY A 211 -6.73 -17.30 -13.83
N PRO A 212 -7.16 -18.22 -14.72
CA PRO A 212 -6.90 -19.67 -14.59
C PRO A 212 -5.41 -20.01 -14.48
N GLU A 213 -4.55 -19.31 -15.22
CA GLU A 213 -3.11 -19.54 -15.26
C GLU A 213 -2.38 -19.04 -14.01
N ARG A 214 -3.05 -18.25 -13.15
CA ARG A 214 -2.54 -17.72 -11.88
C ARG A 214 -1.15 -17.05 -11.99
N ASN A 215 -0.85 -16.40 -13.12
CA ASN A 215 0.43 -15.72 -13.35
C ASN A 215 0.56 -14.47 -12.49
N VAL A 216 1.08 -14.63 -11.30
CA VAL A 216 1.35 -13.55 -10.36
C VAL A 216 2.80 -13.55 -9.93
N MET A 217 3.39 -12.37 -9.82
CA MET A 217 4.70 -12.17 -9.22
C MET A 217 4.61 -11.04 -8.21
N VAL A 218 4.95 -11.33 -6.98
CA VAL A 218 5.06 -10.32 -5.92
C VAL A 218 6.52 -10.14 -5.53
N VAL A 219 6.91 -8.92 -5.26
CA VAL A 219 8.25 -8.59 -4.80
C VAL A 219 8.11 -7.73 -3.54
N GLY A 220 8.89 -8.04 -2.52
CA GLY A 220 8.83 -7.32 -1.27
C GLY A 220 10.01 -7.66 -0.36
N ASP A 221 9.98 -7.08 0.83
CA ASP A 221 10.94 -7.31 1.89
C ASP A 221 10.22 -7.19 3.24
N ASP A 222 9.94 -8.32 3.86
CA ASP A 222 9.28 -8.42 5.16
C ASP A 222 9.95 -7.57 6.24
N ALA A 223 11.28 -7.41 6.17
CA ALA A 223 12.05 -6.57 7.08
C ALA A 223 11.84 -5.05 6.86
N GLN A 224 11.22 -4.64 5.76
CA GLN A 224 10.94 -3.24 5.43
C GLN A 224 9.46 -2.85 5.66
N SER A 225 8.65 -3.71 6.23
CA SER A 225 7.24 -3.40 6.53
C SER A 225 7.14 -2.43 7.71
N ILE A 226 6.93 -1.15 7.42
CA ILE A 226 6.82 -0.07 8.41
C ILE A 226 5.47 0.67 8.39
N TYR A 227 4.50 0.17 7.60
CA TYR A 227 3.19 0.82 7.43
C TYR A 227 2.04 0.11 8.15
N ALA A 228 2.33 -0.69 9.19
CA ALA A 228 1.28 -1.36 9.98
C ALA A 228 0.27 -0.37 10.57
N PHE A 229 0.71 0.85 10.93
CA PHE A 229 -0.18 1.91 11.43
C PHE A 229 -1.24 2.37 10.41
N ARG A 230 -1.02 2.08 9.10
CA ARG A 230 -1.98 2.31 8.00
C ARG A 230 -2.73 1.04 7.59
N GLY A 231 -2.63 -0.04 8.38
CA GLY A 231 -3.27 -1.30 8.08
C GLY A 231 -2.48 -2.22 7.14
N ALA A 232 -1.22 -1.90 6.83
CA ALA A 232 -0.35 -2.85 6.14
C ALA A 232 -0.14 -4.10 7.00
N ASP A 233 -0.15 -5.26 6.36
CA ASP A 233 -0.01 -6.55 7.02
C ASP A 233 1.13 -7.34 6.35
N PHE A 234 2.27 -7.41 7.04
CA PHE A 234 3.44 -8.17 6.55
C PHE A 234 3.19 -9.68 6.49
N GLU A 235 2.16 -10.19 7.16
CA GLU A 235 1.71 -11.58 7.02
C GLU A 235 1.26 -11.88 5.57
N ASN A 236 0.85 -10.86 4.81
CA ASN A 236 0.50 -11.02 3.40
C ASN A 236 1.67 -11.58 2.56
N ILE A 237 2.89 -11.08 2.78
CA ILE A 237 4.05 -11.58 2.05
C ILE A 237 4.56 -12.90 2.63
N LEU A 238 4.53 -13.07 3.94
CA LEU A 238 4.96 -14.32 4.58
C LEU A 238 4.03 -15.48 4.24
N GLY A 239 2.72 -15.27 4.29
CA GLY A 239 1.69 -16.27 3.96
C GLY A 239 1.45 -16.44 2.45
N PHE A 240 2.16 -15.69 1.58
CA PHE A 240 1.97 -15.80 0.14
C PHE A 240 2.23 -17.22 -0.40
N PRO A 241 3.29 -17.96 0.01
CA PRO A 241 3.52 -19.33 -0.43
C PRO A 241 2.42 -20.31 0.03
N GLU A 242 1.80 -20.06 1.17
CA GLU A 242 0.70 -20.90 1.67
C GLU A 242 -0.58 -20.70 0.84
N ARG A 243 -0.86 -19.45 0.43
CA ARG A 243 -1.99 -19.12 -0.45
C ARG A 243 -1.76 -19.51 -1.91
N HIS A 244 -0.50 -19.62 -2.31
CA HIS A 244 -0.06 -19.98 -3.66
C HIS A 244 0.99 -21.11 -3.60
N PRO A 245 0.59 -22.38 -3.31
CA PRO A 245 1.53 -23.49 -3.07
C PRO A 245 2.47 -23.79 -4.24
N ASP A 246 2.05 -23.46 -5.47
CA ASP A 246 2.86 -23.67 -6.68
C ASP A 246 3.85 -22.52 -6.95
N CYS A 247 3.92 -21.51 -6.08
CA CYS A 247 4.84 -20.40 -6.27
C CYS A 247 6.29 -20.80 -6.00
N THR A 248 7.21 -20.20 -6.76
CA THR A 248 8.65 -20.33 -6.52
C THR A 248 9.15 -19.10 -5.78
N VAL A 249 9.80 -19.31 -4.64
CA VAL A 249 10.36 -18.21 -3.81
C VAL A 249 11.84 -18.01 -4.15
N PHE A 250 12.17 -16.81 -4.63
CA PHE A 250 13.56 -16.39 -4.90
C PHE A 250 14.02 -15.39 -3.84
N ARG A 251 15.23 -15.55 -3.32
CA ARG A 251 15.84 -14.63 -2.36
C ARG A 251 16.92 -13.79 -3.03
N LEU A 252 16.80 -12.46 -2.91
CA LEU A 252 17.77 -11.50 -3.41
C LEU A 252 18.70 -11.09 -2.26
N GLU A 253 19.82 -11.78 -2.09
CA GLU A 253 20.73 -11.56 -0.96
C GLU A 253 21.89 -10.62 -1.27
N THR A 254 22.22 -10.41 -2.57
CA THR A 254 23.26 -9.46 -2.94
C THR A 254 22.77 -8.02 -2.89
N ASN A 255 23.39 -7.21 -2.02
CA ASN A 255 23.09 -5.79 -1.84
C ASN A 255 24.15 -4.93 -2.55
N TYR A 256 23.69 -4.12 -3.52
CA TYR A 256 24.54 -3.20 -4.30
C TYR A 256 24.49 -1.76 -3.78
N ARG A 257 23.67 -1.47 -2.77
CA ARG A 257 23.43 -0.12 -2.25
C ARG A 257 24.39 0.23 -1.12
N SER A 258 24.47 -0.63 -0.12
CA SER A 258 25.09 -0.33 1.16
C SER A 258 26.48 -0.96 1.28
N PHE A 259 27.33 -0.32 2.09
CA PHE A 259 28.63 -0.84 2.48
C PHE A 259 28.54 -1.93 3.55
N PRO A 260 29.59 -2.78 3.72
CA PRO A 260 29.60 -3.89 4.67
C PRO A 260 29.16 -3.52 6.10
N PRO A 261 29.69 -2.47 6.76
CA PRO A 261 29.33 -2.19 8.15
C PRO A 261 27.83 -1.88 8.36
N ILE A 262 27.19 -1.27 7.36
CA ILE A 262 25.73 -1.00 7.40
C ILE A 262 24.97 -2.32 7.30
N LEU A 263 25.39 -3.23 6.42
CA LEU A 263 24.72 -4.53 6.24
C LEU A 263 24.94 -5.46 7.42
N GLU A 264 26.10 -5.42 8.07
CA GLU A 264 26.37 -6.16 9.29
C GLU A 264 25.42 -5.75 10.41
N LEU A 265 25.26 -4.43 10.62
CA LEU A 265 24.29 -3.90 11.59
C LEU A 265 22.85 -4.31 11.23
N ALA A 266 22.44 -4.15 9.97
CA ALA A 266 21.10 -4.51 9.51
C ALA A 266 20.83 -6.01 9.66
N ASN A 267 21.77 -6.89 9.29
CA ASN A 267 21.65 -8.33 9.45
C ASN A 267 21.57 -8.73 10.94
N ALA A 268 22.39 -8.11 11.82
CA ALA A 268 22.33 -8.36 13.24
C ALA A 268 20.99 -7.94 13.86
N SER A 269 20.49 -6.77 13.48
CA SER A 269 19.20 -6.26 13.95
C SER A 269 18.05 -7.18 13.52
N ILE A 270 17.96 -7.53 12.23
CA ILE A 270 16.84 -8.31 11.70
C ILE A 270 16.87 -9.78 12.16
N ALA A 271 18.02 -10.29 12.58
CA ALA A 271 18.13 -11.65 13.11
C ALA A 271 17.26 -11.90 14.36
N HIS A 272 16.87 -10.84 15.07
CA HIS A 272 15.97 -10.91 16.23
C HIS A 272 14.51 -11.11 15.86
N ASN A 273 14.12 -10.89 14.61
CA ASN A 273 12.74 -11.14 14.17
C ASN A 273 12.46 -12.64 14.15
N THR A 274 11.38 -13.04 14.83
CA THR A 274 10.95 -14.43 14.91
C THR A 274 10.20 -14.90 13.66
N LYS A 275 9.43 -14.00 13.05
CA LYS A 275 8.68 -14.23 11.80
C LYS A 275 9.36 -13.48 10.67
N GLN A 276 10.01 -14.20 9.76
CA GLN A 276 10.69 -13.62 8.60
C GLN A 276 11.06 -14.68 7.56
N PHE A 277 11.24 -14.28 6.32
CA PHE A 277 12.02 -15.05 5.35
C PHE A 277 13.50 -14.93 5.70
N LYS A 278 14.09 -16.00 6.23
CA LYS A 278 15.52 -16.00 6.57
C LYS A 278 16.36 -15.67 5.36
N LYS A 279 17.14 -14.58 5.41
CA LYS A 279 18.05 -14.11 4.38
C LYS A 279 19.26 -13.46 5.02
N LEU A 280 20.40 -13.46 4.33
CA LEU A 280 21.63 -12.80 4.74
C LEU A 280 22.03 -11.84 3.62
N LEU A 281 21.96 -10.54 3.88
CA LEU A 281 22.40 -9.54 2.90
C LEU A 281 23.92 -9.53 2.80
N ARG A 282 24.42 -9.71 1.58
CA ARG A 282 25.85 -9.73 1.26
C ARG A 282 26.21 -8.47 0.47
N PRO A 283 27.23 -7.70 0.89
CA PRO A 283 27.63 -6.50 0.18
C PRO A 283 28.28 -6.85 -1.16
N ALA A 284 27.91 -6.12 -2.22
CA ALA A 284 28.66 -6.09 -3.48
C ALA A 284 29.76 -5.01 -3.46
N ARG A 285 29.73 -4.11 -2.47
CA ARG A 285 30.68 -3.01 -2.29
C ARG A 285 31.70 -3.38 -1.21
N THR A 286 32.86 -2.70 -1.25
CA THR A 286 33.92 -2.83 -0.23
C THR A 286 34.17 -1.50 0.47
N GLY A 287 34.70 -1.52 1.68
CA GLY A 287 34.96 -0.32 2.48
C GLY A 287 33.71 0.16 3.23
N GLY A 288 33.62 1.46 3.47
CA GLY A 288 32.55 2.09 4.26
C GLY A 288 32.96 2.36 5.69
N THR A 289 32.25 3.28 6.35
CA THR A 289 32.45 3.67 7.74
C THR A 289 31.46 2.93 8.65
N THR A 290 31.89 2.68 9.89
CA THR A 290 31.00 2.10 10.91
C THR A 290 29.87 3.07 11.22
N PRO A 291 28.59 2.61 11.28
CA PRO A 291 27.48 3.43 11.75
C PRO A 291 27.73 3.99 13.16
N LEU A 292 27.33 5.23 13.40
CA LEU A 292 27.43 5.91 14.68
C LEU A 292 26.04 6.00 15.32
N GLU A 293 26.00 5.76 16.62
CA GLU A 293 24.84 6.03 17.45
C GLU A 293 25.06 7.35 18.18
N VAL A 294 24.11 8.28 18.04
CA VAL A 294 24.14 9.58 18.70
C VAL A 294 22.92 9.72 19.59
N ALA A 295 23.13 9.71 20.90
CA ALA A 295 22.09 9.91 21.87
C ALA A 295 21.92 11.41 22.19
N VAL A 296 20.73 11.91 22.07
CA VAL A 296 20.34 13.29 22.39
C VAL A 296 19.14 13.30 23.34
N THR A 297 18.99 14.36 24.12
CA THR A 297 17.97 14.42 25.19
C THR A 297 16.63 15.00 24.74
N THR A 298 16.62 15.81 23.69
CA THR A 298 15.40 16.48 23.20
C THR A 298 15.33 16.47 21.66
N PRO A 299 14.13 16.62 21.08
CA PRO A 299 13.97 16.76 19.63
C PRO A 299 14.73 17.98 19.06
N GLU A 300 14.81 19.07 19.82
CA GLU A 300 15.54 20.28 19.43
C GLU A 300 17.04 20.03 19.34
N ALA A 301 17.63 19.32 20.33
CA ALA A 301 19.04 18.92 20.31
C ALA A 301 19.33 17.94 19.14
N GLN A 302 18.36 17.10 18.77
CA GLN A 302 18.46 16.25 17.58
C GLN A 302 18.52 17.07 16.30
N ALA A 303 17.64 18.05 16.16
CA ALA A 303 17.59 18.92 14.99
C ALA A 303 18.88 19.76 14.86
N GLU A 304 19.40 20.29 15.99
CA GLU A 304 20.66 21.03 16.04
C GLU A 304 21.84 20.14 15.58
N TYR A 305 21.99 18.95 16.16
CA TYR A 305 23.03 18.01 15.78
C TYR A 305 22.98 17.66 14.28
N VAL A 306 21.79 17.39 13.76
CA VAL A 306 21.63 17.05 12.33
C VAL A 306 22.00 18.24 11.44
N SER A 307 21.58 19.45 11.82
CA SER A 307 21.88 20.69 11.08
C SER A 307 23.38 20.97 11.05
N ASP A 308 24.05 20.85 12.20
CA ASP A 308 25.50 21.05 12.30
C ASP A 308 26.25 20.02 11.44
N ARG A 309 25.81 18.74 11.49
CA ARG A 309 26.44 17.69 10.68
C ARG A 309 26.24 17.89 9.19
N LEU A 310 25.08 18.39 8.76
CA LEU A 310 24.84 18.74 7.34
C LEU A 310 25.74 19.89 6.88
N LEU A 311 25.95 20.91 7.72
CA LEU A 311 26.86 22.02 7.43
C LEU A 311 28.31 21.54 7.33
N GLU A 312 28.78 20.71 8.26
CA GLU A 312 30.12 20.11 8.22
C GLU A 312 30.34 19.32 6.89
N LEU A 313 29.37 18.47 6.51
CA LEU A 313 29.46 17.71 5.27
C LEU A 313 29.47 18.63 4.03
N HIS A 314 28.71 19.73 4.06
CA HIS A 314 28.72 20.71 2.99
C HIS A 314 30.09 21.40 2.89
N GLU A 315 30.72 21.76 4.02
CA GLU A 315 32.07 22.31 4.06
C GLU A 315 33.13 21.27 3.60
N GLU A 316 32.91 19.98 3.81
CA GLU A 316 33.72 18.87 3.28
C GLU A 316 33.55 18.68 1.76
N GLY A 317 32.60 19.40 1.10
CA GLY A 317 32.39 19.41 -0.35
C GLY A 317 31.25 18.52 -0.84
N PHE A 318 30.35 18.05 0.04
CA PHE A 318 29.14 17.36 -0.38
C PHE A 318 28.07 18.39 -0.80
N GLU A 319 27.37 18.12 -1.88
CA GLU A 319 26.26 18.95 -2.31
C GLU A 319 25.00 18.68 -1.47
N LEU A 320 24.23 19.73 -1.13
CA LEU A 320 23.02 19.56 -0.31
C LEU A 320 21.98 18.64 -0.96
N GLU A 321 21.95 18.58 -2.30
CA GLU A 321 21.04 17.69 -3.04
C GLU A 321 21.40 16.19 -2.90
N ASP A 322 22.61 15.87 -2.48
CA ASP A 322 23.07 14.50 -2.19
C ASP A 322 22.81 14.06 -0.74
N MET A 323 22.27 14.94 0.09
CA MET A 323 21.97 14.69 1.50
C MET A 323 20.46 14.46 1.70
N ALA A 324 20.08 13.38 2.41
CA ALA A 324 18.69 13.03 2.70
C ALA A 324 18.52 12.37 4.08
#